data_92f71b5a5185f0a0b9f3b0c87a491ffa
#
_entry.id   92f71b5a5185f0a0b9f3b0c87a491ffa
#
_cell.length_a   1.000
_cell.length_b   1.000
_cell.length_c   1.000
_cell.angle_alpha   90.00
_cell.angle_beta   90.00
_cell.angle_gamma   90.00
#
_symmetry.space_group_name_H-M   'P 1'
#
loop_
_entity.id
_entity.type
_entity.pdbx_description
1 polymer ?
#
loop_
_entity_poly.entity_id
_entity_poly.type
_entity_poly.pdbx_seq_one_letter_code
_entity_poly.pdbx_strand_id
1 'polypeptide(L)'
;MRENDSYFPPKSSKISTTETTKMRTTTTSTDANTNEEERETRHEKRISHILRELKIKTGVLRRLSKEREMYEREVLDFTSRIEKDERIDRNDDDETNDNNNNNNNARQRKQCLEESKAMVRDTFVRLEKAFVDLEEFVETLVEGKEDFDVRDEVTGKEEFRLAKEQVERVKPSLC
;
A
#
# COMPACT_ATOMS: atom_id res chain seq x y z
N MET A 1 -49.58 -37.11 -1.23
CA MET A 1 -49.56 -38.21 -0.23
C MET A 1 -48.20 -38.12 0.47
N ARG A 2 -48.04 -37.80 1.69
CA ARG A 2 -48.80 -37.86 2.96
C ARG A 2 -48.32 -36.71 3.83
N GLU A 3 -49.28 -36.03 4.41
CA GLU A 3 -49.20 -35.15 5.57
C GLU A 3 -48.66 -35.90 6.80
N ASN A 4 -47.96 -35.19 7.67
CA ASN A 4 -47.95 -35.47 9.09
C ASN A 4 -47.71 -34.20 9.89
N ASP A 5 -48.83 -33.61 10.26
CA ASP A 5 -48.95 -32.67 11.36
C ASP A 5 -48.67 -33.40 12.68
N SER A 6 -47.87 -32.83 13.55
CA SER A 6 -47.88 -33.15 14.96
C SER A 6 -47.82 -31.88 15.81
N TYR A 7 -49.04 -31.49 16.16
CA TYR A 7 -49.41 -30.44 17.09
C TYR A 7 -49.18 -30.93 18.54
N PHE A 8 -48.43 -30.16 19.34
CA PHE A 8 -48.39 -30.34 20.80
C PHE A 8 -48.88 -29.07 21.50
N PRO A 9 -49.83 -29.22 22.45
CA PRO A 9 -50.40 -28.09 23.19
C PRO A 9 -49.55 -27.70 24.42
N PRO A 10 -49.72 -26.47 24.92
CA PRO A 10 -48.92 -25.92 26.01
C PRO A 10 -49.43 -26.43 27.40
N LYS A 11 -48.48 -26.77 28.25
CA LYS A 11 -48.75 -27.01 29.67
C LYS A 11 -48.65 -25.69 30.44
N SER A 12 -49.80 -25.26 30.94
CA SER A 12 -49.93 -24.24 31.97
C SER A 12 -49.50 -24.79 33.33
N SER A 13 -48.60 -24.09 34.00
CA SER A 13 -48.45 -24.24 35.45
C SER A 13 -48.37 -22.86 36.10
N LYS A 14 -49.34 -22.68 36.99
CA LYS A 14 -49.53 -21.55 37.90
C LYS A 14 -48.44 -21.53 38.96
N ILE A 15 -48.41 -20.37 39.68
CA ILE A 15 -47.90 -20.21 41.05
C ILE A 15 -46.59 -19.39 41.03
N SER A 16 -46.35 -18.40 41.79
CA SER A 16 -46.87 -17.91 43.05
C SER A 16 -46.19 -16.56 43.33
N THR A 17 -46.98 -15.62 43.73
CA THR A 17 -46.55 -14.31 44.18
C THR A 17 -45.80 -14.47 45.51
N THR A 18 -44.51 -14.04 45.54
CA THR A 18 -43.86 -13.60 46.77
C THR A 18 -43.16 -12.30 46.51
N GLU A 19 -43.71 -11.21 47.03
CA GLU A 19 -43.08 -9.92 47.12
C GLU A 19 -41.84 -10.04 48.01
N THR A 20 -40.67 -9.81 47.39
CA THR A 20 -39.49 -9.48 48.16
C THR A 20 -38.98 -8.14 47.64
N THR A 21 -39.36 -7.08 48.32
CA THR A 21 -38.81 -5.76 48.24
C THR A 21 -37.30 -5.87 48.51
N LYS A 22 -36.48 -5.94 47.47
CA LYS A 22 -35.01 -5.86 47.58
C LYS A 22 -34.58 -4.50 47.11
N MET A 23 -34.09 -3.73 48.07
CA MET A 23 -33.49 -2.39 47.88
C MET A 23 -32.58 -2.39 46.65
N ARG A 24 -32.91 -1.55 45.71
CA ARG A 24 -32.13 -1.23 44.53
C ARG A 24 -30.97 -0.33 44.95
N THR A 25 -29.86 -0.93 45.34
CA THR A 25 -28.60 -0.21 45.47
C THR A 25 -28.13 0.18 44.09
N THR A 26 -28.00 1.48 43.86
CA THR A 26 -27.48 2.13 42.71
C THR A 26 -26.01 1.76 42.48
N THR A 27 -25.77 0.86 41.51
CA THR A 27 -24.42 0.61 40.92
C THR A 27 -24.43 1.11 39.47
N THR A 28 -24.54 2.43 39.28
CA THR A 28 -24.57 3.07 37.95
C THR A 28 -23.27 3.85 37.63
N SER A 29 -22.19 3.59 38.35
CA SER A 29 -20.96 4.37 38.18
C SER A 29 -19.79 3.63 37.56
N THR A 30 -19.87 2.29 37.43
CA THR A 30 -18.76 1.46 36.93
C THR A 30 -18.86 1.19 35.41
N ASP A 31 -20.07 1.14 34.89
CA ASP A 31 -20.32 0.75 33.48
C ASP A 31 -20.03 1.90 32.48
N ALA A 32 -20.04 3.15 32.94
CA ALA A 32 -19.73 4.32 32.10
C ALA A 32 -18.22 4.43 31.83
N ASN A 33 -17.39 4.14 32.83
CA ASN A 33 -15.94 4.28 32.74
C ASN A 33 -15.29 3.20 31.85
N THR A 34 -15.82 1.97 31.89
CA THR A 34 -15.35 0.87 31.02
C THR A 34 -15.65 1.10 29.55
N ASN A 35 -16.79 1.71 29.23
CA ASN A 35 -17.15 2.08 27.86
C ASN A 35 -16.27 3.20 27.28
N GLU A 36 -15.79 4.09 28.08
CA GLU A 36 -14.93 5.20 27.66
C GLU A 36 -13.50 4.72 27.39
N GLU A 37 -12.92 3.91 28.26
CA GLU A 37 -11.63 3.24 28.05
C GLU A 37 -11.64 2.34 26.79
N GLU A 38 -12.70 1.62 26.52
CA GLU A 38 -12.84 0.82 25.31
C GLU A 38 -12.94 1.67 24.03
N ARG A 39 -13.53 2.85 24.08
CA ARG A 39 -13.60 3.79 22.95
C ARG A 39 -12.24 4.41 22.68
N GLU A 40 -11.51 4.85 23.69
CA GLU A 40 -10.17 5.40 23.57
C GLU A 40 -9.20 4.36 22.97
N THR A 41 -9.18 3.14 23.51
CA THR A 41 -8.31 2.08 22.97
C THR A 41 -8.65 1.71 21.52
N ARG A 42 -9.92 1.79 21.12
CA ARG A 42 -10.37 1.54 19.75
C ARG A 42 -9.95 2.66 18.81
N HIS A 43 -10.03 3.91 19.26
CA HIS A 43 -9.59 5.09 18.56
C HIS A 43 -8.07 5.06 18.30
N GLU A 44 -7.26 4.82 19.32
CA GLU A 44 -5.80 4.71 19.20
C GLU A 44 -5.37 3.60 18.23
N LYS A 45 -6.05 2.44 18.27
CA LYS A 45 -5.78 1.34 17.33
C LYS A 45 -6.08 1.73 15.88
N ARG A 46 -7.16 2.49 15.63
CA ARG A 46 -7.50 3.00 14.28
C ARG A 46 -6.42 3.94 13.78
N ILE A 47 -6.00 4.92 14.58
CA ILE A 47 -4.93 5.86 14.22
C ILE A 47 -3.63 5.10 13.92
N SER A 48 -3.23 4.21 14.79
CA SER A 48 -2.02 3.39 14.58
C SER A 48 -2.06 2.58 13.29
N HIS A 49 -3.23 2.04 12.94
CA HIS A 49 -3.43 1.31 11.70
C HIS A 49 -3.27 2.22 10.48
N ILE A 50 -3.93 3.37 10.46
CA ILE A 50 -3.87 4.36 9.37
C ILE A 50 -2.42 4.86 9.18
N LEU A 51 -1.73 5.22 10.25
CA LEU A 51 -0.34 5.68 10.19
C LEU A 51 0.59 4.59 9.65
N ARG A 52 0.36 3.33 10.03
CA ARG A 52 1.11 2.20 9.51
C ARG A 52 0.87 2.01 8.01
N GLU A 53 -0.36 2.11 7.55
CA GLU A 53 -0.70 2.03 6.11
C GLU A 53 -0.06 3.17 5.32
N LEU A 54 -0.13 4.41 5.79
CA LEU A 54 0.55 5.56 5.19
C LEU A 54 2.04 5.28 5.04
N LYS A 55 2.69 4.82 6.09
CA LYS A 55 4.13 4.50 6.09
C LYS A 55 4.48 3.41 5.08
N ILE A 56 3.67 2.37 4.99
CA ILE A 56 3.88 1.26 4.04
C ILE A 56 3.71 1.76 2.61
N LYS A 57 2.59 2.40 2.27
CA LYS A 57 2.29 2.91 0.92
C LYS A 57 3.34 3.93 0.46
N THR A 58 3.70 4.88 1.31
CA THR A 58 4.78 5.87 1.06
C THR A 58 6.13 5.17 0.81
N GLY A 59 6.45 4.16 1.61
CA GLY A 59 7.66 3.36 1.45
C GLY A 59 7.71 2.60 0.13
N VAL A 60 6.58 2.02 -0.30
CA VAL A 60 6.45 1.33 -1.60
C VAL A 60 6.67 2.30 -2.75
N LEU A 61 5.98 3.44 -2.74
CA LEU A 61 6.11 4.46 -3.79
C LEU A 61 7.54 4.98 -3.91
N ARG A 62 8.18 5.29 -2.78
CA ARG A 62 9.57 5.73 -2.72
C ARG A 62 10.56 4.69 -3.26
N ARG A 63 10.34 3.41 -2.95
CA ARG A 63 11.18 2.32 -3.44
C ARG A 63 11.06 2.17 -4.96
N LEU A 64 9.83 2.13 -5.48
CA LEU A 64 9.58 2.00 -6.91
C LEU A 64 10.15 3.18 -7.73
N SER A 65 10.06 4.41 -7.20
CA SER A 65 10.70 5.57 -7.84
C SER A 65 12.21 5.38 -7.99
N LYS A 66 12.89 4.93 -6.94
CA LYS A 66 14.33 4.67 -6.98
C LYS A 66 14.70 3.51 -7.89
N GLU A 67 13.89 2.46 -7.90
CA GLU A 67 14.06 1.29 -8.76
C GLU A 67 13.96 1.69 -10.25
N ARG A 68 12.97 2.51 -10.60
CA ARG A 68 12.84 3.08 -11.95
C ARG A 68 14.05 3.92 -12.35
N GLU A 69 14.48 4.86 -11.50
CA GLU A 69 15.68 5.68 -11.75
C GLU A 69 16.95 4.84 -11.94
N MET A 70 17.03 3.71 -11.25
CA MET A 70 18.17 2.78 -11.41
C MET A 70 18.15 2.14 -12.80
N TYR A 71 17.03 1.59 -13.24
CA TYR A 71 16.92 0.98 -14.57
C TYR A 71 17.05 2.00 -15.70
N GLU A 72 16.54 3.22 -15.54
CA GLU A 72 16.77 4.30 -16.51
C GLU A 72 18.25 4.62 -16.67
N ARG A 73 19.03 4.65 -15.58
CA ARG A 73 20.49 4.83 -15.62
C ARG A 73 21.19 3.64 -16.29
N GLU A 74 20.76 2.42 -16.02
CA GLU A 74 21.29 1.22 -16.69
C GLU A 74 21.07 1.27 -18.20
N VAL A 75 19.87 1.67 -18.64
CA VAL A 75 19.56 1.85 -20.07
C VAL A 75 20.52 2.85 -20.70
N LEU A 76 20.78 3.99 -20.07
CA LEU A 76 21.72 4.99 -20.57
C LEU A 76 23.15 4.46 -20.62
N ASP A 77 23.59 3.71 -19.60
CA ASP A 77 24.92 3.14 -19.53
C ASP A 77 25.14 2.09 -20.62
N PHE A 78 24.21 1.12 -20.78
CA PHE A 78 24.31 0.14 -21.84
C PHE A 78 24.25 0.76 -23.23
N THR A 79 23.40 1.75 -23.46
CA THR A 79 23.32 2.47 -24.73
C THR A 79 24.63 3.14 -25.04
N SER A 80 25.24 3.86 -24.09
CA SER A 80 26.54 4.52 -24.25
C SER A 80 27.67 3.54 -24.55
N ARG A 81 27.65 2.36 -23.90
CA ARG A 81 28.67 1.31 -24.16
C ARG A 81 28.53 0.71 -25.56
N ILE A 82 27.30 0.41 -25.98
CA ILE A 82 27.03 -0.13 -27.32
C ILE A 82 27.46 0.88 -28.39
N GLU A 83 27.13 2.18 -28.24
CA GLU A 83 27.57 3.21 -29.17
C GLU A 83 29.10 3.35 -29.27
N LYS A 84 29.81 3.18 -28.16
CA LYS A 84 31.28 3.20 -28.15
C LYS A 84 31.84 2.00 -28.92
N ASP A 85 31.31 0.80 -28.67
CA ASP A 85 31.75 -0.40 -29.38
C ASP A 85 31.51 -0.27 -30.88
N GLU A 86 30.34 0.22 -31.31
CA GLU A 86 30.01 0.43 -32.72
C GLU A 86 30.87 1.50 -33.41
N ARG A 87 31.44 2.44 -32.66
CA ARG A 87 32.43 3.43 -33.19
C ARG A 87 33.82 2.84 -33.37
N ILE A 88 34.21 1.94 -32.47
CA ILE A 88 35.51 1.26 -32.54
C ILE A 88 35.51 0.32 -33.74
N ASP A 89 34.46 -0.51 -33.91
CA ASP A 89 34.31 -1.45 -35.02
C ASP A 89 34.34 -0.76 -36.40
N ARG A 90 33.92 0.51 -36.50
CA ARG A 90 33.95 1.28 -37.76
C ARG A 90 35.35 1.85 -38.10
N ASN A 91 36.24 1.95 -37.13
CA ASN A 91 37.57 2.58 -37.31
C ASN A 91 38.68 1.51 -37.44
N ASP A 92 38.41 0.25 -37.15
CA ASP A 92 39.36 -0.85 -37.26
C ASP A 92 39.18 -1.59 -38.60
N ASP A 93 39.82 -1.08 -39.65
CA ASP A 93 39.96 -1.77 -40.96
C ASP A 93 41.01 -2.90 -40.92
N ASP A 94 41.56 -3.22 -39.72
CA ASP A 94 42.62 -4.24 -39.60
C ASP A 94 42.05 -5.59 -39.22
N GLU A 95 42.17 -6.54 -40.14
CA GLU A 95 41.75 -7.96 -40.05
C GLU A 95 42.50 -8.74 -38.96
N THR A 96 42.38 -8.37 -37.69
CA THR A 96 42.88 -9.18 -36.60
C THR A 96 41.78 -10.08 -36.02
N ASN A 97 42.09 -11.34 -36.02
CA ASN A 97 41.27 -12.53 -35.82
C ASN A 97 40.67 -12.73 -34.39
N ASP A 98 40.41 -11.63 -33.61
CA ASP A 98 39.82 -11.67 -32.25
C ASP A 98 38.30 -11.41 -32.23
N ASN A 99 37.65 -11.42 -33.41
CA ASN A 99 36.24 -11.01 -33.59
C ASN A 99 35.19 -11.87 -32.85
N ASN A 100 35.52 -13.09 -32.39
CA ASN A 100 34.51 -13.97 -31.79
C ASN A 100 34.14 -13.60 -30.38
N ASN A 101 35.06 -13.10 -29.57
CA ASN A 101 34.79 -12.67 -28.18
C ASN A 101 34.07 -11.31 -28.13
N ASN A 102 34.43 -10.38 -29.02
CA ASN A 102 33.78 -9.06 -29.08
C ASN A 102 32.32 -9.18 -29.52
N ASN A 103 32.00 -10.06 -30.48
CA ASN A 103 30.65 -10.23 -30.98
C ASN A 103 29.70 -10.85 -29.91
N ASN A 104 30.19 -11.76 -29.07
CA ASN A 104 29.44 -12.32 -27.96
C ASN A 104 29.15 -11.26 -26.86
N ASN A 105 30.13 -10.42 -26.54
CA ASN A 105 29.99 -9.34 -25.57
C ASN A 105 29.01 -8.26 -26.06
N ALA A 106 29.07 -7.89 -27.34
CA ALA A 106 28.13 -6.93 -27.94
C ALA A 106 26.69 -7.46 -27.93
N ARG A 107 26.50 -8.74 -28.27
CA ARG A 107 25.18 -9.41 -28.21
C ARG A 107 24.63 -9.44 -26.78
N GLN A 108 25.45 -9.79 -25.79
CA GLN A 108 25.07 -9.81 -24.39
C GLN A 108 24.66 -8.42 -23.89
N ARG A 109 25.42 -7.36 -24.25
CA ARG A 109 25.07 -5.97 -23.89
C ARG A 109 23.73 -5.53 -24.49
N LYS A 110 23.46 -5.88 -25.75
CA LYS A 110 22.16 -5.61 -26.40
C LYS A 110 21.03 -6.34 -25.70
N GLN A 111 21.23 -7.58 -25.25
CA GLN A 111 20.26 -8.31 -24.48
C GLN A 111 20.00 -7.64 -23.13
N CYS A 112 21.05 -7.29 -22.37
CA CYS A 112 20.90 -6.57 -21.09
C CYS A 112 20.17 -5.23 -21.27
N LEU A 113 20.45 -4.50 -22.36
CA LEU A 113 19.74 -3.26 -22.68
C LEU A 113 18.23 -3.50 -22.86
N GLU A 114 17.84 -4.54 -23.60
CA GLU A 114 16.41 -4.82 -23.79
C GLU A 114 15.74 -5.31 -22.48
N GLU A 115 16.44 -6.06 -21.65
CA GLU A 115 15.98 -6.44 -20.31
C GLU A 115 15.79 -5.21 -19.42
N SER A 116 16.76 -4.28 -19.37
CA SER A 116 16.64 -3.05 -18.59
C SER A 116 15.50 -2.16 -19.09
N LYS A 117 15.30 -2.04 -20.42
CA LYS A 117 14.15 -1.33 -20.99
C LYS A 117 12.81 -1.99 -20.59
N ALA A 118 12.75 -3.32 -20.55
CA ALA A 118 11.56 -4.02 -20.09
C ALA A 118 11.29 -3.75 -18.61
N MET A 119 12.34 -3.72 -17.78
CA MET A 119 12.23 -3.40 -16.35
C MET A 119 11.78 -1.96 -16.10
N VAL A 120 12.22 -0.99 -16.91
CA VAL A 120 11.72 0.40 -16.84
C VAL A 120 10.20 0.44 -17.06
N ARG A 121 9.70 -0.28 -18.09
CA ARG A 121 8.26 -0.32 -18.38
C ARG A 121 7.46 -1.01 -17.27
N ASP A 122 7.94 -2.15 -16.77
CA ASP A 122 7.28 -2.86 -15.66
C ASP A 122 7.24 -2.01 -14.38
N THR A 123 8.37 -1.42 -14.04
CA THR A 123 8.48 -0.57 -12.86
C THR A 123 7.60 0.68 -12.99
N PHE A 124 7.45 1.23 -14.19
CA PHE A 124 6.54 2.35 -14.44
C PHE A 124 5.09 2.01 -14.13
N VAL A 125 4.59 0.89 -14.63
CA VAL A 125 3.21 0.43 -14.36
C VAL A 125 2.98 0.18 -12.87
N ARG A 126 3.96 -0.40 -12.20
CA ARG A 126 3.88 -0.63 -10.74
C ARG A 126 3.93 0.67 -9.94
N LEU A 127 4.73 1.64 -10.40
CA LEU A 127 4.84 2.96 -9.80
C LEU A 127 3.53 3.74 -9.94
N GLU A 128 2.92 3.73 -11.13
CA GLU A 128 1.63 4.37 -11.40
C GLU A 128 0.54 3.81 -10.49
N LYS A 129 0.45 2.49 -10.38
CA LYS A 129 -0.51 1.85 -9.47
C LYS A 129 -0.28 2.23 -8.01
N ALA A 130 0.97 2.21 -7.54
CA ALA A 130 1.30 2.58 -6.17
C ALA A 130 1.06 4.07 -5.89
N PHE A 131 1.20 4.92 -6.90
CA PHE A 131 0.89 6.35 -6.83
C PHE A 131 -0.61 6.56 -6.63
N VAL A 132 -1.45 5.96 -7.48
CA VAL A 132 -2.92 6.04 -7.35
C VAL A 132 -3.38 5.52 -5.99
N ASP A 133 -2.87 4.36 -5.56
CA ASP A 133 -3.18 3.77 -4.24
C ASP A 133 -2.87 4.71 -3.06
N LEU A 134 -1.78 5.47 -3.13
CA LEU A 134 -1.42 6.42 -2.07
C LEU A 134 -2.19 7.73 -2.20
N GLU A 135 -2.38 8.25 -3.42
CA GLU A 135 -3.13 9.49 -3.69
C GLU A 135 -4.57 9.35 -3.19
N GLU A 136 -5.28 8.29 -3.60
CA GLU A 136 -6.65 8.00 -3.15
C GLU A 136 -6.74 7.83 -1.64
N PHE A 137 -5.75 7.20 -1.02
CA PHE A 137 -5.72 7.02 0.43
C PHE A 137 -5.57 8.36 1.15
N VAL A 138 -4.67 9.22 0.69
CA VAL A 138 -4.48 10.57 1.24
C VAL A 138 -5.73 11.43 1.03
N GLU A 139 -6.37 11.37 -0.15
CA GLU A 139 -7.62 12.09 -0.42
C GLU A 139 -8.76 11.62 0.48
N THR A 140 -8.92 10.31 0.68
CA THR A 140 -9.92 9.73 1.58
C THR A 140 -9.78 10.26 3.02
N LEU A 141 -8.54 10.43 3.48
CA LEU A 141 -8.27 10.99 4.81
C LEU A 141 -8.58 12.50 4.89
N VAL A 142 -8.37 13.24 3.79
CA VAL A 142 -8.66 14.68 3.75
C VAL A 142 -10.16 14.94 3.62
N GLU A 143 -10.86 14.19 2.77
CA GLU A 143 -12.30 14.36 2.50
C GLU A 143 -13.21 13.96 3.67
N GLY A 144 -12.66 13.32 4.70
CA GLY A 144 -13.37 13.11 5.95
C GLY A 144 -14.39 11.99 5.96
N LYS A 145 -14.13 10.89 5.27
CA LYS A 145 -14.88 9.61 5.43
C LYS A 145 -14.60 8.96 6.79
N GLU A 146 -13.54 9.38 7.46
CA GLU A 146 -13.19 9.00 8.83
C GLU A 146 -13.81 9.97 9.84
N ASP A 147 -13.95 9.52 11.10
CA ASP A 147 -14.38 10.37 12.20
C ASP A 147 -13.48 11.61 12.30
N PHE A 148 -14.08 12.76 12.54
CA PHE A 148 -13.38 14.07 12.58
C PHE A 148 -12.13 14.05 13.46
N ASP A 149 -12.24 13.46 14.66
CA ASP A 149 -11.14 13.41 15.64
C ASP A 149 -9.96 12.56 15.12
N VAL A 150 -10.24 11.40 14.49
CA VAL A 150 -9.22 10.53 13.89
C VAL A 150 -8.50 11.26 12.76
N ARG A 151 -9.26 11.94 11.89
CA ARG A 151 -8.72 12.70 10.77
C ARG A 151 -7.77 13.79 11.23
N ASP A 152 -8.20 14.61 12.18
CA ASP A 152 -7.43 15.76 12.65
C ASP A 152 -6.12 15.31 13.28
N GLU A 153 -6.17 14.22 14.07
CA GLU A 153 -4.96 13.65 14.65
C GLU A 153 -4.02 13.06 13.60
N VAL A 154 -4.53 12.32 12.60
CA VAL A 154 -3.70 11.69 11.55
C VAL A 154 -3.09 12.74 10.63
N THR A 155 -3.84 13.76 10.22
CA THR A 155 -3.33 14.81 9.32
C THR A 155 -2.25 15.68 9.96
N GLY A 156 -2.23 15.77 11.29
CA GLY A 156 -1.17 16.43 12.05
C GLY A 156 0.13 15.61 12.18
N LYS A 157 0.14 14.32 11.85
CA LYS A 157 1.33 13.46 11.99
C LYS A 157 2.32 13.61 10.83
N GLU A 158 3.58 13.29 11.11
CA GLU A 158 4.66 13.37 10.13
C GLU A 158 4.46 12.39 8.97
N GLU A 159 3.92 11.21 9.23
CA GLU A 159 3.64 10.18 8.23
C GLU A 159 2.71 10.70 7.12
N PHE A 160 1.69 11.46 7.49
CA PHE A 160 0.77 12.08 6.53
C PHE A 160 1.47 13.15 5.69
N ARG A 161 2.29 14.00 6.31
CA ARG A 161 3.08 15.01 5.62
C ARG A 161 4.05 14.39 4.61
N LEU A 162 4.75 13.32 5.02
CA LEU A 162 5.68 12.58 4.16
C LEU A 162 4.95 11.88 2.99
N ALA A 163 3.76 11.34 3.24
CA ALA A 163 2.94 10.73 2.19
C ALA A 163 2.56 11.77 1.12
N LYS A 164 2.06 12.92 1.54
CA LYS A 164 1.71 14.02 0.65
C LYS A 164 2.90 14.54 -0.15
N GLU A 165 4.04 14.75 0.52
CA GLU A 165 5.28 15.17 -0.16
C GLU A 165 5.73 14.16 -1.21
N GLN A 166 5.59 12.85 -0.92
CA GLN A 166 5.98 11.82 -1.86
C GLN A 166 5.03 11.76 -3.07
N VAL A 167 3.73 11.96 -2.90
CA VAL A 167 2.75 12.08 -3.98
C VAL A 167 3.13 13.25 -4.90
N GLU A 168 3.36 14.43 -4.32
CA GLU A 168 3.75 15.63 -5.10
C GLU A 168 5.07 15.46 -5.86
N ARG A 169 6.03 14.74 -5.27
CA ARG A 169 7.33 14.46 -5.89
C ARG A 169 7.22 13.53 -7.10
N VAL A 170 6.37 12.51 -7.04
CA VAL A 170 6.25 11.48 -8.09
C VAL A 170 5.34 11.92 -9.21
N LYS A 171 4.32 12.72 -8.94
CA LYS A 171 3.34 13.20 -9.92
C LYS A 171 3.94 13.71 -11.24
N PRO A 172 4.98 14.59 -11.25
CA PRO A 172 5.59 15.07 -12.48
C PRO A 172 6.29 13.98 -13.31
N SER A 173 6.69 12.88 -12.71
CA SER A 173 7.39 11.77 -13.40
C SER A 173 6.43 10.78 -14.06
N LEU A 174 5.12 10.93 -13.84
CA LEU A 174 4.05 10.11 -14.43
C LEU A 174 3.32 10.84 -15.58
N CYS A 175 3.48 12.16 -15.68
CA CYS A 175 3.01 12.98 -16.79
C CYS A 175 4.06 13.05 -17.89
#